data_acfbd761618d499215f5bd238a1c040c
#
_entry.id   acfbd761618d499215f5bd238a1c040c
#
_cell.length_a   1.000
_cell.length_b   1.000
_cell.length_c   1.000
_cell.angle_alpha   90.00
_cell.angle_beta   90.00
_cell.angle_gamma   90.00
#
_symmetry.space_group_name_H-M   'P 1'
#
loop_
_entity.id
_entity.type
_entity.pdbx_description
1 polymer ?
#
loop_
_entity_poly.entity_id
_entity_poly.type
_entity_poly.pdbx_seq_one_letter_code
_entity_poly.pdbx_strand_id
1 'polypeptide(L)'
;MCSSDLIGEFSEVVLTSEQVREFQRFLVYSHAAGIGDPMPEEVVRGAMAGRINVHCHGNSAGREELTRQLVEMLNRGVTPVVAAKGSVGACGDLSPMAQVALAMMGEGEAWHDGNRLPAADALEAVGLSPIELQARDGLAIINGSNMLTAMAALTLCDAARWLRLHDIATAMTLEALNVNMMPYDARLHELRGFIGSQKVAANIRRLTEGSRILAQEGKKVQAAHPLPPTPQVIGALDDPIALFPPSL
;
A
#
# COMPACT_ATOMS: atom_id res chain seq x y z
N MET A 1 12.74 -18.55 31.01
CA MET A 1 11.62 -18.34 30.08
C MET A 1 11.36 -16.84 30.05
N CYS A 2 11.41 -16.21 28.89
CA CYS A 2 11.16 -14.78 28.80
C CYS A 2 9.66 -14.52 28.89
N SER A 3 9.25 -13.61 29.80
CA SER A 3 7.90 -13.05 29.90
C SER A 3 7.44 -12.34 28.61
N SER A 4 8.31 -12.26 27.60
CA SER A 4 8.09 -11.56 26.33
C SER A 4 7.21 -12.31 25.31
N ASP A 5 6.77 -13.53 25.61
CA ASP A 5 5.94 -14.35 24.71
C ASP A 5 4.44 -14.03 24.83
N LEU A 6 4.07 -13.18 25.79
CA LEU A 6 2.72 -12.76 26.11
C LEU A 6 2.50 -11.28 25.79
N ILE A 7 1.25 -10.88 25.66
CA ILE A 7 0.83 -9.52 25.28
C ILE A 7 0.18 -8.80 26.47
N GLY A 8 0.45 -7.49 26.57
CA GLY A 8 -0.27 -6.57 27.45
C GLY A 8 -0.32 -7.04 28.90
N GLU A 9 -1.51 -7.13 29.46
CA GLU A 9 -1.73 -7.50 30.86
C GLU A 9 -1.23 -8.91 31.25
N PHE A 10 -1.04 -9.80 30.26
CA PHE A 10 -0.55 -11.16 30.49
C PHE A 10 0.98 -11.27 30.50
N SER A 11 1.72 -10.18 30.35
CA SER A 11 3.18 -10.19 30.27
C SER A 11 3.90 -10.75 31.51
N GLU A 12 3.20 -10.77 32.66
CA GLU A 12 3.70 -11.31 33.92
C GLU A 12 3.29 -12.77 34.20
N VAL A 13 2.45 -13.35 33.32
CA VAL A 13 1.96 -14.73 33.48
C VAL A 13 2.98 -15.72 32.91
N VAL A 14 3.38 -16.68 33.73
CA VAL A 14 4.27 -17.77 33.28
C VAL A 14 3.44 -18.91 32.73
N LEU A 15 3.61 -19.22 31.44
CA LEU A 15 2.92 -20.30 30.75
C LEU A 15 3.84 -21.50 30.54
N THR A 16 3.27 -22.71 30.49
CA THR A 16 3.96 -23.91 30.04
C THR A 16 4.21 -23.83 28.51
N SER A 17 5.12 -24.65 27.99
CA SER A 17 5.39 -24.71 26.56
C SER A 17 4.17 -25.08 25.70
N GLU A 18 3.26 -25.88 26.25
CA GLU A 18 2.00 -26.23 25.60
C GLU A 18 1.03 -25.05 25.57
N GLN A 19 0.85 -24.39 26.71
CA GLN A 19 0.04 -23.20 26.82
C GLN A 19 0.55 -22.05 25.93
N VAL A 20 1.86 -21.91 25.77
CA VAL A 20 2.45 -20.91 24.85
C VAL A 20 2.03 -21.17 23.41
N ARG A 21 2.01 -22.43 22.94
CA ARG A 21 1.56 -22.79 21.59
C ARG A 21 0.06 -22.54 21.40
N GLU A 22 -0.75 -22.98 22.33
CA GLU A 22 -2.22 -22.72 22.30
C GLU A 22 -2.50 -21.23 22.33
N PHE A 23 -1.75 -20.47 23.12
CA PHE A 23 -1.89 -19.01 23.21
C PHE A 23 -1.66 -18.33 21.87
N GLN A 24 -0.68 -18.76 21.05
CA GLN A 24 -0.44 -18.17 19.73
C GLN A 24 -1.66 -18.37 18.80
N ARG A 25 -2.28 -19.53 18.86
CA ARG A 25 -3.51 -19.82 18.10
C ARG A 25 -4.69 -18.99 18.58
N PHE A 26 -4.94 -18.96 19.89
CA PHE A 26 -5.99 -18.16 20.47
C PHE A 26 -5.80 -16.66 20.26
N LEU A 27 -4.55 -16.21 20.23
CA LEU A 27 -4.21 -14.84 19.88
C LEU A 27 -4.70 -14.49 18.47
N VAL A 28 -4.44 -15.34 17.48
CA VAL A 28 -4.93 -15.15 16.11
C VAL A 28 -6.47 -15.14 16.09
N TYR A 29 -7.10 -16.09 16.74
CA TYR A 29 -8.58 -16.17 16.78
C TYR A 29 -9.23 -14.95 17.42
N SER A 30 -8.69 -14.47 18.54
CA SER A 30 -9.24 -13.30 19.24
C SER A 30 -9.13 -12.01 18.42
N HIS A 31 -8.19 -11.94 17.48
CA HIS A 31 -7.96 -10.76 16.64
C HIS A 31 -8.58 -10.87 15.26
N ALA A 32 -8.88 -12.08 14.76
CA ALA A 32 -9.45 -12.29 13.42
C ALA A 32 -10.95 -11.93 13.34
N ALA A 33 -11.32 -10.77 13.85
CA ALA A 33 -12.70 -10.30 13.99
C ALA A 33 -13.13 -9.31 12.88
N GLY A 34 -12.45 -9.29 11.76
CA GLY A 34 -12.79 -8.44 10.61
C GLY A 34 -14.13 -8.81 9.99
N ILE A 35 -14.86 -7.81 9.48
CA ILE A 35 -16.18 -7.95 8.85
C ILE A 35 -16.27 -7.14 7.54
N GLY A 36 -17.30 -7.41 6.75
CA GLY A 36 -17.60 -6.72 5.50
C GLY A 36 -17.03 -7.42 4.28
N ASP A 37 -17.00 -6.71 3.16
CA ASP A 37 -16.50 -7.24 1.91
C ASP A 37 -15.00 -7.52 1.96
N PRO A 38 -14.48 -8.45 1.16
CA PRO A 38 -13.05 -8.69 1.05
C PRO A 38 -12.29 -7.44 0.59
N MET A 39 -11.11 -7.23 1.15
CA MET A 39 -10.14 -6.29 0.61
C MET A 39 -9.68 -6.71 -0.79
N PRO A 40 -9.29 -5.76 -1.67
CA PRO A 40 -8.65 -6.09 -2.93
C PRO A 40 -7.42 -6.98 -2.71
N GLU A 41 -7.25 -8.02 -3.54
CA GLU A 41 -6.14 -8.97 -3.41
C GLU A 41 -4.77 -8.28 -3.44
N GLU A 42 -4.61 -7.25 -4.28
CA GLU A 42 -3.36 -6.49 -4.38
C GLU A 42 -2.96 -5.82 -3.05
N VAL A 43 -3.93 -5.36 -2.25
CA VAL A 43 -3.67 -4.80 -0.92
C VAL A 43 -3.17 -5.88 0.03
N VAL A 44 -3.85 -7.03 0.05
CA VAL A 44 -3.47 -8.15 0.93
C VAL A 44 -2.09 -8.69 0.54
N ARG A 45 -1.82 -8.86 -0.75
CA ARG A 45 -0.52 -9.26 -1.27
C ARG A 45 0.58 -8.26 -0.93
N GLY A 46 0.28 -6.96 -1.06
CA GLY A 46 1.18 -5.89 -0.63
C GLY A 46 1.49 -5.94 0.87
N ALA A 47 0.49 -6.22 1.70
CA ALA A 47 0.67 -6.38 3.14
C ALA A 47 1.51 -7.61 3.50
N MET A 48 1.31 -8.74 2.80
CA MET A 48 2.16 -9.93 2.95
C MET A 48 3.62 -9.61 2.58
N ALA A 49 3.86 -8.93 1.46
CA ALA A 49 5.20 -8.51 1.04
C ALA A 49 5.84 -7.56 2.08
N GLY A 50 5.08 -6.59 2.59
CA GLY A 50 5.52 -5.71 3.67
C GLY A 50 5.89 -6.46 4.94
N ARG A 51 5.12 -7.51 5.30
CA ARG A 51 5.44 -8.37 6.45
C ARG A 51 6.72 -9.18 6.23
N ILE A 52 6.91 -9.74 5.06
CA ILE A 52 8.16 -10.43 4.68
C ILE A 52 9.35 -9.49 4.84
N ASN A 53 9.24 -8.27 4.33
CA ASN A 53 10.31 -7.27 4.46
C ASN A 53 10.66 -6.98 5.92
N VAL A 54 9.65 -6.81 6.79
CA VAL A 54 9.87 -6.61 8.25
C VAL A 54 10.59 -7.81 8.87
N HIS A 55 10.20 -9.03 8.51
CA HIS A 55 10.85 -10.25 9.03
C HIS A 55 12.31 -10.37 8.58
N CYS A 56 12.62 -9.96 7.33
CA CYS A 56 13.99 -9.98 6.81
C CYS A 56 14.97 -9.10 7.58
N HIS A 57 14.48 -8.11 8.34
CA HIS A 57 15.32 -7.33 9.26
C HIS A 57 15.72 -8.09 10.54
N GLY A 58 15.14 -9.26 10.81
CA GLY A 58 15.52 -10.14 11.92
C GLY A 58 15.09 -9.68 13.32
N ASN A 59 14.28 -8.61 13.43
CA ASN A 59 13.90 -8.03 14.73
C ASN A 59 12.56 -8.54 15.28
N SER A 60 11.79 -9.31 14.49
CA SER A 60 10.44 -9.75 14.85
C SER A 60 10.42 -11.01 15.74
N ALA A 61 11.53 -11.71 15.84
CA ALA A 61 11.69 -12.96 16.57
C ALA A 61 10.67 -14.07 16.19
N GLY A 62 10.07 -13.98 14.99
CA GLY A 62 9.31 -15.06 14.39
C GLY A 62 10.22 -16.09 13.73
N ARG A 63 9.74 -17.32 13.59
CA ARG A 63 10.50 -18.38 12.93
C ARG A 63 10.61 -18.13 11.42
N GLU A 64 11.66 -18.65 10.79
CA GLU A 64 11.88 -18.54 9.34
C GLU A 64 10.72 -19.14 8.53
N GLU A 65 10.11 -20.21 9.03
CA GLU A 65 9.00 -20.89 8.39
C GLU A 65 7.80 -19.98 8.13
N LEU A 66 7.54 -18.99 9.02
CA LEU A 66 6.50 -17.99 8.82
C LEU A 66 6.75 -17.16 7.56
N THR A 67 7.97 -16.67 7.44
CA THR A 67 8.37 -15.83 6.31
C THR A 67 8.36 -16.64 5.02
N ARG A 68 8.88 -17.87 5.07
CA ARG A 68 8.89 -18.79 3.94
C ARG A 68 7.48 -19.12 3.46
N GLN A 69 6.55 -19.37 4.39
CA GLN A 69 5.14 -19.64 4.04
C GLN A 69 4.51 -18.43 3.32
N LEU A 70 4.72 -17.20 3.80
CA LEU A 70 4.23 -15.99 3.13
C LEU A 70 4.81 -15.84 1.72
N VAL A 71 6.11 -16.09 1.55
CA VAL A 71 6.80 -16.04 0.25
C VAL A 71 6.21 -17.07 -0.71
N GLU A 72 6.04 -18.32 -0.27
CA GLU A 72 5.48 -19.39 -1.08
C GLU A 72 4.02 -19.13 -1.48
N MET A 73 3.19 -18.63 -0.55
CA MET A 73 1.82 -18.22 -0.85
C MET A 73 1.78 -17.13 -1.91
N LEU A 74 2.62 -16.10 -1.80
CA LEU A 74 2.72 -15.04 -2.81
C LEU A 74 3.15 -15.59 -4.18
N ASN A 75 4.19 -16.42 -4.21
CA ASN A 75 4.75 -16.96 -5.46
C ASN A 75 3.77 -17.92 -6.15
N ARG A 76 2.95 -18.63 -5.39
CA ARG A 76 2.00 -19.63 -5.90
C ARG A 76 0.58 -19.07 -6.06
N GLY A 77 0.38 -17.77 -5.88
CA GLY A 77 -0.91 -17.13 -6.12
C GLY A 77 -2.00 -17.44 -5.10
N VAL A 78 -1.63 -17.79 -3.86
CA VAL A 78 -2.57 -17.95 -2.75
C VAL A 78 -2.66 -16.65 -1.97
N THR A 79 -3.81 -15.99 -2.00
CA THR A 79 -4.05 -14.71 -1.32
C THR A 79 -5.13 -14.89 -0.26
N PRO A 80 -4.85 -14.68 1.04
CA PRO A 80 -5.87 -14.73 2.09
C PRO A 80 -7.05 -13.81 1.82
N VAL A 81 -8.26 -14.26 2.16
CA VAL A 81 -9.44 -13.40 2.17
C VAL A 81 -9.44 -12.60 3.47
N VAL A 82 -9.30 -11.30 3.35
CA VAL A 82 -9.24 -10.37 4.48
C VAL A 82 -10.39 -9.38 4.38
N ALA A 83 -11.16 -9.23 5.45
CA ALA A 83 -12.29 -8.31 5.50
C ALA A 83 -11.82 -6.85 5.52
N ALA A 84 -12.57 -5.98 4.82
CA ALA A 84 -12.22 -4.56 4.68
C ALA A 84 -12.34 -3.75 5.97
N LYS A 85 -13.07 -4.24 6.97
CA LYS A 85 -13.32 -3.55 8.25
C LYS A 85 -12.83 -4.42 9.40
N GLY A 86 -11.96 -3.89 10.25
CA GLY A 86 -11.42 -4.63 11.40
C GLY A 86 -10.19 -4.01 12.04
N SER A 87 -9.36 -3.29 11.27
CA SER A 87 -8.24 -2.55 11.85
C SER A 87 -8.75 -1.37 12.68
N VAL A 88 -8.24 -1.24 13.90
CA VAL A 88 -8.50 -0.08 14.79
C VAL A 88 -7.24 0.76 15.01
N GLY A 89 -6.14 0.41 14.35
CA GLY A 89 -4.88 1.14 14.41
C GLY A 89 -4.08 0.99 15.71
N ALA A 90 -4.64 0.36 16.74
CA ALA A 90 -3.92 0.06 17.98
C ALA A 90 -2.92 -1.07 17.74
N CYS A 91 -1.64 -0.81 17.88
CA CYS A 91 -0.54 -1.74 17.55
C CYS A 91 -0.49 -2.17 16.06
N GLY A 92 -1.11 -1.40 15.17
CA GLY A 92 -1.19 -1.67 13.75
C GLY A 92 -2.47 -2.39 13.33
N ASP A 93 -2.37 -3.18 12.26
CA ASP A 93 -3.49 -3.82 11.58
C ASP A 93 -3.75 -5.25 12.12
N LEU A 94 -3.93 -5.41 13.42
CA LEU A 94 -4.00 -6.73 14.08
C LEU A 94 -5.06 -7.63 13.46
N SER A 95 -6.31 -7.16 13.33
CA SER A 95 -7.41 -7.99 12.81
C SER A 95 -7.20 -8.42 11.36
N PRO A 96 -6.87 -7.56 10.41
CA PRO A 96 -6.55 -7.98 9.05
C PRO A 96 -5.37 -8.97 8.98
N MET A 97 -4.30 -8.69 9.72
CA MET A 97 -3.13 -9.57 9.74
C MET A 97 -3.42 -10.91 10.44
N ALA A 98 -4.34 -10.94 11.41
CA ALA A 98 -4.82 -12.19 12.00
C ALA A 98 -5.58 -13.05 10.98
N GLN A 99 -6.33 -12.45 10.07
CA GLN A 99 -6.98 -13.19 8.97
C GLN A 99 -5.94 -13.75 7.98
N VAL A 100 -4.83 -13.03 7.74
CA VAL A 100 -3.69 -13.60 7.00
C VAL A 100 -3.11 -14.80 7.74
N ALA A 101 -2.90 -14.71 9.06
CA ALA A 101 -2.39 -15.81 9.88
C ALA A 101 -3.34 -17.02 9.87
N LEU A 102 -4.67 -16.81 9.92
CA LEU A 102 -5.65 -17.91 9.77
C LEU A 102 -5.44 -18.67 8.47
N ALA A 103 -5.31 -17.98 7.34
CA ALA A 103 -5.09 -18.66 6.07
C ALA A 103 -3.77 -19.45 6.04
N MET A 104 -2.70 -18.93 6.68
CA MET A 104 -1.44 -19.68 6.84
C MET A 104 -1.60 -20.95 7.66
N MET A 105 -2.54 -20.95 8.62
CA MET A 105 -2.89 -22.10 9.46
C MET A 105 -3.84 -23.08 8.75
N GLY A 106 -4.25 -22.77 7.50
CA GLY A 106 -5.26 -23.55 6.77
C GLY A 106 -6.69 -23.29 7.21
N GLU A 107 -6.92 -22.21 7.96
CA GLU A 107 -8.24 -21.83 8.45
C GLU A 107 -8.73 -20.57 7.69
N GLY A 108 -10.05 -20.31 7.73
CA GLY A 108 -10.63 -19.21 6.95
C GLY A 108 -10.61 -19.51 5.44
N GLU A 109 -10.44 -18.48 4.63
CA GLU A 109 -10.56 -18.59 3.17
C GLU A 109 -9.38 -17.89 2.47
N ALA A 110 -9.10 -18.32 1.22
CA ALA A 110 -8.12 -17.70 0.35
C ALA A 110 -8.59 -17.67 -1.10
N TRP A 111 -8.08 -16.72 -1.85
CA TRP A 111 -8.19 -16.66 -3.31
C TRP A 111 -7.08 -17.50 -3.94
N HIS A 112 -7.44 -18.32 -4.92
CA HIS A 112 -6.51 -19.02 -5.80
C HIS A 112 -7.14 -19.20 -7.18
N ASP A 113 -6.42 -18.83 -8.24
CA ASP A 113 -6.90 -18.86 -9.64
C ASP A 113 -8.28 -18.21 -9.84
N GLY A 114 -8.51 -17.08 -9.16
CA GLY A 114 -9.77 -16.33 -9.23
C GLY A 114 -10.93 -16.97 -8.45
N ASN A 115 -10.71 -18.06 -7.75
CA ASN A 115 -11.72 -18.75 -6.94
C ASN A 115 -11.49 -18.47 -5.45
N ARG A 116 -12.56 -18.30 -4.71
CA ARG A 116 -12.55 -18.22 -3.25
C ARG A 116 -12.78 -19.63 -2.68
N LEU A 117 -11.80 -20.11 -1.93
CA LEU A 117 -11.73 -21.49 -1.41
C LEU A 117 -11.46 -21.46 0.10
N PRO A 118 -11.78 -22.54 0.84
CA PRO A 118 -11.19 -22.77 2.14
C PRO A 118 -9.67 -22.69 2.06
N ALA A 119 -9.04 -22.04 3.04
CA ALA A 119 -7.59 -21.80 2.96
C ALA A 119 -6.77 -23.09 2.93
N ALA A 120 -7.24 -24.17 3.61
CA ALA A 120 -6.61 -25.48 3.53
C ALA A 120 -6.57 -26.03 2.10
N ASP A 121 -7.70 -25.93 1.38
CA ASP A 121 -7.83 -26.42 0.00
C ASP A 121 -6.95 -25.60 -0.96
N ALA A 122 -6.90 -24.27 -0.76
CA ALA A 122 -6.05 -23.39 -1.55
C ALA A 122 -4.55 -23.66 -1.34
N LEU A 123 -4.13 -23.97 -0.12
CA LEU A 123 -2.75 -24.37 0.19
C LEU A 123 -2.43 -25.75 -0.43
N GLU A 124 -3.32 -26.73 -0.27
CA GLU A 124 -3.13 -28.07 -0.82
C GLU A 124 -3.02 -28.04 -2.35
N ALA A 125 -3.85 -27.25 -3.02
CA ALA A 125 -3.83 -27.10 -4.48
C ALA A 125 -2.47 -26.66 -5.03
N VAL A 126 -1.68 -25.94 -4.23
CA VAL A 126 -0.33 -25.49 -4.61
C VAL A 126 0.78 -26.29 -3.92
N GLY A 127 0.47 -27.38 -3.23
CA GLY A 127 1.44 -28.23 -2.55
C GLY A 127 2.08 -27.59 -1.31
N LEU A 128 1.34 -26.70 -0.63
CA LEU A 128 1.71 -26.14 0.66
C LEU A 128 0.92 -26.81 1.78
N SER A 129 1.53 -26.95 2.94
CA SER A 129 0.86 -27.41 4.15
C SER A 129 0.55 -26.27 5.09
N PRO A 130 -0.56 -26.31 5.83
CA PRO A 130 -0.83 -25.37 6.91
C PRO A 130 0.33 -25.33 7.91
N ILE A 131 0.61 -24.14 8.46
CA ILE A 131 1.66 -23.95 9.46
C ILE A 131 1.07 -24.03 10.86
N GLU A 132 1.76 -24.75 11.76
CA GLU A 132 1.48 -24.70 13.19
C GLU A 132 2.26 -23.58 13.84
N LEU A 133 1.55 -22.63 14.47
CA LEU A 133 2.17 -21.51 15.18
C LEU A 133 2.86 -21.99 16.46
N GLN A 134 4.04 -21.44 16.74
CA GLN A 134 4.82 -21.67 17.95
C GLN A 134 5.09 -20.35 18.69
N ALA A 135 5.86 -20.40 19.74
CA ALA A 135 6.20 -19.23 20.55
C ALA A 135 6.57 -18.01 19.70
N ARG A 136 5.96 -16.86 19.95
CA ARG A 136 6.09 -15.55 19.29
C ARG A 136 5.57 -15.46 17.86
N ASP A 137 5.24 -16.54 17.20
CA ASP A 137 4.79 -16.52 15.80
C ASP A 137 3.53 -15.69 15.60
N GLY A 138 2.56 -15.81 16.49
CA GLY A 138 1.30 -15.05 16.43
C GLY A 138 1.57 -13.55 16.40
N LEU A 139 2.33 -13.02 17.34
CA LEU A 139 2.69 -11.60 17.37
C LEU A 139 3.55 -11.19 16.18
N ALA A 140 4.50 -12.03 15.77
CA ALA A 140 5.38 -11.73 14.65
C ALA A 140 4.57 -11.55 13.34
N ILE A 141 3.46 -12.28 13.18
CA ILE A 141 2.60 -12.13 11.99
C ILE A 141 1.64 -10.95 12.10
N ILE A 142 0.94 -10.80 13.25
CA ILE A 142 -0.19 -9.86 13.32
C ILE A 142 0.20 -8.43 13.65
N ASN A 143 1.30 -8.20 14.37
CA ASN A 143 1.63 -6.89 14.92
C ASN A 143 2.38 -6.01 13.91
N GLY A 144 1.70 -5.00 13.40
CA GLY A 144 2.25 -4.00 12.49
C GLY A 144 1.23 -3.44 11.51
N SER A 145 1.54 -2.30 10.89
CA SER A 145 0.65 -1.55 9.99
C SER A 145 0.83 -1.94 8.52
N ASN A 146 0.86 -3.23 8.22
CA ASN A 146 1.18 -3.72 6.88
C ASN A 146 0.07 -3.46 5.87
N MET A 147 -1.21 -3.56 6.26
CA MET A 147 -2.34 -3.24 5.37
C MET A 147 -2.35 -1.75 5.03
N LEU A 148 -2.21 -0.89 6.04
CA LEU A 148 -2.13 0.56 5.84
C LEU A 148 -0.95 0.91 4.90
N THR A 149 0.22 0.31 5.12
CA THR A 149 1.40 0.54 4.28
C THR A 149 1.18 0.09 2.83
N ALA A 150 0.56 -1.07 2.63
CA ALA A 150 0.23 -1.57 1.29
C ALA A 150 -0.76 -0.64 0.56
N MET A 151 -1.84 -0.24 1.25
CA MET A 151 -2.82 0.72 0.70
C MET A 151 -2.15 2.04 0.34
N ALA A 152 -1.29 2.57 1.21
CA ALA A 152 -0.55 3.80 0.96
C ALA A 152 0.37 3.67 -0.27
N ALA A 153 1.13 2.58 -0.38
CA ALA A 153 2.04 2.33 -1.51
C ALA A 153 1.28 2.26 -2.83
N LEU A 154 0.18 1.50 -2.90
CA LEU A 154 -0.65 1.41 -4.10
C LEU A 154 -1.28 2.76 -4.46
N THR A 155 -1.81 3.49 -3.48
CA THR A 155 -2.38 4.83 -3.69
C THR A 155 -1.34 5.81 -4.22
N LEU A 156 -0.11 5.76 -3.71
CA LEU A 156 0.98 6.62 -4.20
C LEU A 156 1.38 6.28 -5.65
N CYS A 157 1.40 4.99 -6.02
CA CYS A 157 1.63 4.57 -7.40
C CYS A 157 0.55 5.11 -8.34
N ASP A 158 -0.73 5.01 -7.93
CA ASP A 158 -1.85 5.54 -8.70
C ASP A 158 -1.81 7.07 -8.79
N ALA A 159 -1.52 7.76 -7.71
CA ALA A 159 -1.37 9.20 -7.69
C ALA A 159 -0.24 9.68 -8.61
N ALA A 160 0.92 9.01 -8.59
CA ALA A 160 2.03 9.32 -9.48
C ALA A 160 1.68 9.09 -10.96
N ARG A 161 0.88 8.06 -11.27
CA ARG A 161 0.34 7.82 -12.62
C ARG A 161 -0.66 8.89 -13.02
N TRP A 162 -1.56 9.24 -12.11
CA TRP A 162 -2.57 10.27 -12.33
C TRP A 162 -1.94 11.64 -12.62
N LEU A 163 -0.89 12.03 -11.89
CA LEU A 163 -0.17 13.28 -12.14
C LEU A 163 0.36 13.38 -13.58
N ARG A 164 0.92 12.30 -14.10
CA ARG A 164 1.39 12.27 -15.49
C ARG A 164 0.25 12.42 -16.50
N LEU A 165 -0.87 11.75 -16.28
CA LEU A 165 -2.06 11.86 -17.12
C LEU A 165 -2.69 13.26 -17.03
N HIS A 166 -2.66 13.86 -15.84
CA HIS A 166 -3.12 15.24 -15.62
C HIS A 166 -2.33 16.25 -16.47
N ASP A 167 -1.00 16.15 -16.50
CA ASP A 167 -0.17 17.06 -17.30
C ASP A 167 -0.51 16.95 -18.79
N ILE A 168 -0.73 15.74 -19.30
CA ILE A 168 -1.14 15.49 -20.69
C ILE A 168 -2.53 16.10 -20.96
N ALA A 169 -3.51 15.81 -20.11
CA ALA A 169 -4.87 16.34 -20.27
C ALA A 169 -4.89 17.88 -20.19
N THR A 170 -4.07 18.45 -19.32
CA THR A 170 -3.89 19.92 -19.22
C THR A 170 -3.30 20.48 -20.51
N ALA A 171 -2.24 19.90 -21.04
CA ALA A 171 -1.62 20.35 -22.29
C ALA A 171 -2.61 20.33 -23.46
N MET A 172 -3.39 19.27 -23.60
CA MET A 172 -4.46 19.17 -24.61
C MET A 172 -5.54 20.25 -24.42
N THR A 173 -5.92 20.52 -23.17
CA THR A 173 -6.93 21.55 -22.86
C THR A 173 -6.41 22.95 -23.18
N LEU A 174 -5.17 23.27 -22.85
CA LEU A 174 -4.55 24.55 -23.15
C LEU A 174 -4.48 24.78 -24.66
N GLU A 175 -4.15 23.76 -25.41
CA GLU A 175 -4.09 23.81 -26.86
C GLU A 175 -5.49 24.01 -27.47
N ALA A 176 -6.48 23.23 -27.05
CA ALA A 176 -7.85 23.33 -27.54
C ALA A 176 -8.48 24.73 -27.28
N LEU A 177 -8.09 25.37 -26.18
CA LEU A 177 -8.58 26.70 -25.80
C LEU A 177 -7.66 27.85 -26.28
N ASN A 178 -6.59 27.55 -27.03
CA ASN A 178 -5.60 28.50 -27.52
C ASN A 178 -5.11 29.47 -26.41
N VAL A 179 -4.68 28.89 -25.30
CA VAL A 179 -4.35 29.65 -24.07
C VAL A 179 -3.03 30.41 -24.25
N ASN A 180 -2.90 31.55 -23.57
CA ASN A 180 -1.64 32.25 -23.43
C ASN A 180 -0.71 31.46 -22.47
N MET A 181 0.47 31.06 -22.95
CA MET A 181 1.42 30.23 -22.22
C MET A 181 2.34 30.98 -21.25
N MET A 182 2.22 32.33 -21.14
CA MET A 182 3.03 33.12 -20.20
C MET A 182 2.97 32.61 -18.75
N PRO A 183 1.82 32.17 -18.20
CA PRO A 183 1.77 31.62 -16.85
C PRO A 183 2.61 30.36 -16.61
N TYR A 184 3.06 29.71 -17.68
CA TYR A 184 3.91 28.51 -17.65
C TYR A 184 5.40 28.81 -17.86
N ASP A 185 5.80 30.09 -17.93
CA ASP A 185 7.20 30.50 -18.11
C ASP A 185 8.06 30.00 -16.94
N ALA A 186 9.22 29.43 -17.25
CA ALA A 186 10.14 28.85 -16.24
C ALA A 186 10.51 29.84 -15.13
N ARG A 187 10.79 31.09 -15.52
CA ARG A 187 11.22 32.17 -14.60
C ARG A 187 10.22 32.44 -13.50
N LEU A 188 8.90 32.33 -13.77
CA LEU A 188 7.86 32.53 -12.78
C LEU A 188 7.90 31.46 -11.68
N HIS A 189 8.14 30.20 -12.08
CA HIS A 189 8.17 29.07 -11.15
C HIS A 189 9.49 28.95 -10.41
N GLU A 190 10.60 29.37 -11.04
CA GLU A 190 11.91 29.49 -10.40
C GLU A 190 11.86 30.54 -9.27
N LEU A 191 11.27 31.71 -9.52
CA LEU A 191 11.09 32.76 -8.49
C LEU A 191 10.24 32.27 -7.29
N ARG A 192 9.26 31.39 -7.52
CA ARG A 192 8.46 30.80 -6.43
C ARG A 192 9.22 29.75 -5.65
N GLY A 193 10.20 29.08 -6.25
CA GLY A 193 11.08 28.11 -5.62
C GLY A 193 10.49 26.74 -5.27
N PHE A 194 9.24 26.45 -5.66
CA PHE A 194 8.60 25.15 -5.42
C PHE A 194 8.91 24.15 -6.55
N ILE A 195 9.54 23.03 -6.21
CA ILE A 195 10.06 22.04 -7.19
C ILE A 195 8.91 21.41 -8.00
N GLY A 196 7.84 20.99 -7.36
CA GLY A 196 6.68 20.41 -8.05
C GLY A 196 6.05 21.37 -9.05
N SER A 197 5.92 22.67 -8.70
CA SER A 197 5.42 23.68 -9.62
C SER A 197 6.34 23.86 -10.85
N GLN A 198 7.65 23.88 -10.65
CA GLN A 198 8.63 23.94 -11.74
C GLN A 198 8.52 22.72 -12.65
N LYS A 199 8.41 21.54 -12.08
CA LYS A 199 8.29 20.26 -12.79
C LYS A 199 7.02 20.22 -13.66
N VAL A 200 5.85 20.55 -13.08
CA VAL A 200 4.57 20.58 -13.82
C VAL A 200 4.62 21.58 -14.96
N ALA A 201 5.10 22.81 -14.70
CA ALA A 201 5.25 23.82 -15.75
C ALA A 201 6.19 23.37 -16.88
N ALA A 202 7.31 22.73 -16.53
CA ALA A 202 8.26 22.19 -17.51
C ALA A 202 7.64 21.07 -18.35
N ASN A 203 6.89 20.15 -17.74
CA ASN A 203 6.19 19.07 -18.44
C ASN A 203 5.17 19.65 -19.45
N ILE A 204 4.36 20.60 -19.02
CA ILE A 204 3.35 21.22 -19.87
C ILE A 204 4.01 21.96 -21.05
N ARG A 205 5.08 22.73 -20.83
CA ARG A 205 5.84 23.37 -21.91
C ARG A 205 6.38 22.34 -22.92
N ARG A 206 6.94 21.24 -22.44
CA ARG A 206 7.46 20.15 -23.30
C ARG A 206 6.36 19.46 -24.10
N LEU A 207 5.18 19.22 -23.50
CA LEU A 207 4.05 18.59 -24.15
C LEU A 207 3.40 19.50 -25.23
N THR A 208 3.53 20.81 -25.08
CA THR A 208 2.98 21.81 -26.01
C THR A 208 4.00 22.38 -26.99
N GLU A 209 5.24 21.88 -26.95
CA GLU A 209 6.32 22.33 -27.84
C GLU A 209 5.95 22.08 -29.31
N GLY A 210 6.16 23.09 -30.15
CA GLY A 210 5.84 23.03 -31.58
C GLY A 210 4.35 23.13 -31.93
N SER A 211 3.46 23.39 -30.96
CA SER A 211 2.04 23.58 -31.23
C SER A 211 1.77 24.80 -32.11
N ARG A 212 1.17 24.56 -33.29
CA ARG A 212 0.76 25.61 -34.22
C ARG A 212 -0.43 26.43 -33.68
N ILE A 213 -1.27 25.82 -32.84
CA ILE A 213 -2.41 26.48 -32.22
C ILE A 213 -1.93 27.46 -31.17
N LEU A 214 -1.02 27.03 -30.30
CA LEU A 214 -0.46 27.89 -29.24
C LEU A 214 0.53 28.95 -29.78
N ALA A 215 0.95 28.87 -31.03
CA ALA A 215 1.79 29.88 -31.69
C ALA A 215 0.97 31.01 -32.31
N GLN A 216 -0.37 30.91 -32.37
CA GLN A 216 -1.21 31.94 -32.98
C GLN A 216 -1.16 33.25 -32.19
N GLU A 217 -1.23 34.36 -32.90
CA GLU A 217 -1.36 35.72 -32.36
C GLU A 217 -2.80 36.07 -31.98
N GLY A 218 -3.01 37.18 -31.30
CA GLY A 218 -4.35 37.71 -30.95
C GLY A 218 -5.05 36.96 -29.82
N LYS A 219 -4.31 36.23 -28.99
CA LYS A 219 -4.87 35.51 -27.84
C LYS A 219 -5.42 36.46 -26.78
N LYS A 220 -6.39 35.95 -26.01
CA LYS A 220 -6.80 36.63 -24.79
C LYS A 220 -5.62 36.73 -23.81
N VAL A 221 -5.46 37.90 -23.19
CA VAL A 221 -4.40 38.12 -22.19
C VAL A 221 -4.60 37.20 -21.00
N GLN A 222 -5.86 37.02 -20.58
CA GLN A 222 -6.22 36.10 -19.50
C GLN A 222 -6.98 34.90 -20.05
N ALA A 223 -6.49 33.71 -19.70
CA ALA A 223 -7.21 32.46 -19.88
C ALA A 223 -8.29 32.27 -18.80
N ALA A 224 -9.11 31.22 -18.94
CA ALA A 224 -10.01 30.81 -17.87
C ALA A 224 -9.23 30.58 -16.57
N HIS A 225 -9.69 31.17 -15.48
CA HIS A 225 -8.97 31.27 -14.21
C HIS A 225 -8.35 29.98 -13.66
N PRO A 226 -8.97 28.79 -13.81
CA PRO A 226 -8.39 27.54 -13.32
C PRO A 226 -7.14 27.07 -14.05
N LEU A 227 -6.88 27.52 -15.28
CA LEU A 227 -5.79 27.02 -16.11
C LEU A 227 -4.41 27.61 -15.77
N PRO A 228 -4.25 28.94 -15.58
CA PRO A 228 -2.97 29.51 -15.23
C PRO A 228 -2.33 28.98 -13.94
N PRO A 229 -3.07 28.71 -12.83
CA PRO A 229 -2.49 28.23 -11.58
C PRO A 229 -2.25 26.71 -11.55
N THR A 230 -2.48 25.98 -12.66
CA THR A 230 -2.27 24.51 -12.69
C THR A 230 -0.90 24.09 -12.16
N PRO A 231 0.24 24.71 -12.54
CA PRO A 231 1.53 24.31 -11.99
C PRO A 231 1.64 24.46 -10.47
N GLN A 232 1.02 25.49 -9.89
CA GLN A 232 1.04 25.72 -8.46
C GLN A 232 0.16 24.73 -7.71
N VAL A 233 -1.04 24.45 -8.21
CA VAL A 233 -2.00 23.53 -7.57
C VAL A 233 -1.51 22.08 -7.64
N ILE A 234 -1.12 21.63 -8.82
CA ILE A 234 -0.67 20.25 -9.04
C ILE A 234 0.75 20.04 -8.49
N GLY A 235 1.61 21.04 -8.59
CA GLY A 235 2.93 21.01 -7.99
C GLY A 235 2.90 20.85 -6.48
N ALA A 236 1.93 21.48 -5.81
CA ALA A 236 1.72 21.29 -4.37
C ALA A 236 1.31 19.84 -3.99
N LEU A 237 0.76 19.06 -4.93
CA LEU A 237 0.50 17.63 -4.74
C LEU A 237 1.73 16.79 -5.14
N ASP A 238 2.49 17.19 -6.17
CA ASP A 238 3.69 16.46 -6.61
C ASP A 238 4.81 16.48 -5.55
N ASP A 239 4.98 17.60 -4.84
CA ASP A 239 6.00 17.76 -3.80
C ASP A 239 5.87 16.73 -2.66
N PRO A 240 4.71 16.53 -2.00
CA PRO A 240 4.54 15.48 -0.99
C PRO A 240 4.72 14.06 -1.53
N ILE A 241 4.23 13.78 -2.75
CA ILE A 241 4.37 12.45 -3.36
C ILE A 241 5.85 12.13 -3.62
N ALA A 242 6.65 13.12 -4.00
CA ALA A 242 8.09 12.96 -4.22
C ALA A 242 8.89 12.66 -2.94
N LEU A 243 8.33 12.88 -1.75
CA LEU A 243 8.95 12.47 -0.48
C LEU A 243 8.89 10.97 -0.25
N PHE A 244 8.01 10.25 -0.96
CA PHE A 244 7.91 8.80 -0.92
C PHE A 244 8.55 8.24 -2.20
N PRO A 245 9.82 7.78 -2.13
CA PRO A 245 10.49 7.26 -3.32
C PRO A 245 9.77 5.99 -3.82
N PRO A 246 9.72 5.76 -5.14
CA PRO A 246 9.08 4.58 -5.74
C PRO A 246 9.79 3.25 -5.43
N SER A 247 10.70 3.23 -4.46
CA SER A 247 11.45 2.07 -3.99
C SER A 247 10.87 1.45 -2.71
N LEU A 248 9.56 1.56 -2.51
CA LEU A 248 8.81 0.74 -1.54
C LEU A 248 8.33 -0.54 -2.18
#